data_0be190a210211d6eeb80d26890a454c6
#
_entry.id   0be190a210211d6eeb80d26890a454c6
#
_cell.length_a   1.000
_cell.length_b   1.000
_cell.length_c   1.000
_cell.angle_alpha   90.00
_cell.angle_beta   90.00
_cell.angle_gamma   90.00
#
_symmetry.space_group_name_H-M   'P 1'
#
loop_
_entity.id
_entity.type
_entity.pdbx_description
1 polymer ?
#
loop_
_entity_poly.entity_id
_entity_poly.type
_entity_poly.pdbx_seq_one_letter_code
_entity_poly.pdbx_strand_id
1 'polypeptide(L)'
;MLNYKIMKSGKRVGIIGGSSSAAYLALMLDGADVTIIEKEAAPLRKFNATGNGRCNLTNREMSGRYYNHPEYLDGLQVQDCPQKIIDFFSQYGIATTEIDGLVYPASLSAPTLGKRLVEIIRSKGVRIVASTKVLSYRLANNCYEVKTDQGTMSFDYLVFAIGGMSQHRLGSDGSLFGCLQAHGYQIEQLRSGLAPIKTKQKLQDLKGCRHKAKVKCTIPGGESFEEEGEVLFKGDGLSGIVIFNLSSFLARRTASEASISLDLFPGLGEAELAKLLNDSYKAAKNGFLKGILEEKIAMHIEKQAKSKSISEICGILKDFRFDFAGYYGFDDSQVSIGGVKLDQLSSNLESKKEPGVYFAGECLDVDGYCGGYNLTWCFLSTQQVAERINSL
;
A
#
# COMPACT_ATOMS: atom_id res chain seq x y z
N MET A 1 -47.19 17.45 -2.20
CA MET A 1 -46.73 17.51 -3.60
C MET A 1 -45.34 16.94 -3.66
N LEU A 2 -45.18 15.71 -4.18
CA LEU A 2 -43.85 15.09 -4.37
C LEU A 2 -43.22 15.79 -5.59
N ASN A 3 -42.16 16.57 -5.32
CA ASN A 3 -41.31 17.09 -6.38
C ASN A 3 -40.56 15.93 -7.02
N TYR A 4 -41.04 15.43 -8.15
CA TYR A 4 -40.24 14.63 -9.08
C TYR A 4 -39.07 15.51 -9.54
N LYS A 5 -37.89 15.28 -8.94
CA LYS A 5 -36.63 15.83 -9.43
C LYS A 5 -36.45 15.25 -10.84
N ILE A 6 -36.60 16.08 -11.85
CA ILE A 6 -36.30 15.72 -13.25
C ILE A 6 -34.93 15.09 -13.27
N MET A 7 -34.83 13.81 -13.65
CA MET A 7 -33.55 13.13 -13.86
C MET A 7 -32.84 13.94 -14.96
N LYS A 8 -31.80 14.66 -14.60
CA LYS A 8 -30.84 15.18 -15.58
C LYS A 8 -30.32 13.96 -16.35
N SER A 9 -30.34 14.05 -17.67
CA SER A 9 -29.69 13.06 -18.57
C SER A 9 -28.16 13.16 -18.41
N GLY A 10 -27.68 12.73 -17.27
CA GLY A 10 -26.26 12.72 -16.95
C GLY A 10 -25.62 11.39 -17.43
N LYS A 11 -24.34 11.45 -17.73
CA LYS A 11 -23.52 10.27 -18.05
C LYS A 11 -23.67 9.22 -16.95
N ARG A 12 -24.00 7.98 -17.31
CA ARG A 12 -24.09 6.86 -16.36
C ARG A 12 -22.70 6.26 -16.19
N VAL A 13 -22.16 6.39 -14.99
CA VAL A 13 -20.82 5.91 -14.65
C VAL A 13 -20.93 4.73 -13.68
N GLY A 14 -20.46 3.55 -14.12
CA GLY A 14 -20.32 2.37 -13.29
C GLY A 14 -18.92 2.27 -12.70
N ILE A 15 -18.80 2.32 -11.38
CA ILE A 15 -17.53 2.09 -10.68
C ILE A 15 -17.54 0.67 -10.14
N ILE A 16 -16.62 -0.16 -10.61
CA ILE A 16 -16.51 -1.56 -10.22
C ILE A 16 -15.50 -1.68 -9.07
N GLY A 17 -15.99 -2.10 -7.91
CA GLY A 17 -15.27 -2.13 -6.64
C GLY A 17 -15.54 -0.91 -5.75
N GLY A 18 -15.77 -1.14 -4.45
CA GLY A 18 -16.03 -0.11 -3.43
C GLY A 18 -14.79 0.26 -2.62
N SER A 19 -13.67 0.48 -3.29
CA SER A 19 -12.37 0.83 -2.67
C SER A 19 -12.25 2.31 -2.31
N SER A 20 -11.08 2.72 -1.79
CA SER A 20 -10.73 4.14 -1.62
C SER A 20 -10.80 4.91 -2.94
N SER A 21 -10.32 4.33 -4.03
CA SER A 21 -10.41 4.94 -5.37
C SER A 21 -11.87 5.15 -5.79
N ALA A 22 -12.74 4.18 -5.56
CA ALA A 22 -14.16 4.34 -5.85
C ALA A 22 -14.80 5.49 -5.05
N ALA A 23 -14.44 5.60 -3.77
CA ALA A 23 -14.95 6.67 -2.92
C ALA A 23 -14.47 8.06 -3.37
N TYR A 24 -13.18 8.20 -3.66
CA TYR A 24 -12.62 9.47 -4.15
C TYR A 24 -13.24 9.86 -5.49
N LEU A 25 -13.32 8.92 -6.43
CA LEU A 25 -13.89 9.15 -7.74
C LEU A 25 -15.37 9.60 -7.64
N ALA A 26 -16.17 8.88 -6.85
CA ALA A 26 -17.58 9.21 -6.67
C ALA A 26 -17.81 10.64 -6.10
N LEU A 27 -16.84 11.12 -5.32
CA LEU A 27 -16.88 12.49 -4.77
C LEU A 27 -16.37 13.56 -5.76
N MET A 28 -15.49 13.17 -6.71
CA MET A 28 -14.90 14.06 -7.72
C MET A 28 -15.76 14.20 -8.99
N LEU A 29 -16.65 13.25 -9.26
CA LEU A 29 -17.51 13.29 -10.44
C LEU A 29 -18.67 14.29 -10.24
N ASP A 30 -18.85 15.16 -11.23
CA ASP A 30 -19.91 16.17 -11.26
C ASP A 30 -20.92 15.90 -12.38
N GLY A 31 -22.21 16.05 -12.08
CA GLY A 31 -23.28 15.92 -13.06
C GLY A 31 -23.52 14.50 -13.62
N ALA A 32 -22.82 13.48 -13.11
CA ALA A 32 -22.96 12.10 -13.53
C ALA A 32 -23.94 11.31 -12.64
N ASP A 33 -24.62 10.31 -13.23
CA ASP A 33 -25.36 9.26 -12.49
C ASP A 33 -24.38 8.14 -12.14
N VAL A 34 -23.86 8.17 -10.90
CA VAL A 34 -22.81 7.29 -10.45
C VAL A 34 -23.37 6.10 -9.68
N THR A 35 -22.93 4.89 -10.06
CA THR A 35 -23.22 3.66 -9.34
C THR A 35 -21.91 2.94 -8.98
N ILE A 36 -21.69 2.69 -7.69
CA ILE A 36 -20.61 1.82 -7.20
C ILE A 36 -21.18 0.42 -7.06
N ILE A 37 -20.53 -0.59 -7.69
CA ILE A 37 -20.87 -2.01 -7.56
C ILE A 37 -19.81 -2.67 -6.70
N GLU A 38 -20.21 -3.14 -5.51
CA GLU A 38 -19.31 -3.75 -4.52
C GLU A 38 -19.76 -5.17 -4.18
N LYS A 39 -18.84 -6.13 -4.27
CA LYS A 39 -19.14 -7.55 -3.97
C LYS A 39 -19.34 -7.83 -2.47
N GLU A 40 -18.69 -7.05 -1.62
CA GLU A 40 -18.81 -7.18 -0.19
C GLU A 40 -20.07 -6.48 0.34
N ALA A 41 -20.50 -6.82 1.55
CA ALA A 41 -21.68 -6.23 2.19
C ALA A 41 -21.56 -4.72 2.45
N ALA A 42 -20.33 -4.20 2.44
CA ALA A 42 -20.05 -2.77 2.63
C ALA A 42 -18.79 -2.35 1.85
N PRO A 43 -18.74 -1.13 1.29
CA PRO A 43 -17.54 -0.58 0.68
C PRO A 43 -16.49 -0.23 1.75
N LEU A 44 -15.28 0.10 1.32
CA LEU A 44 -14.16 0.62 2.11
C LEU A 44 -13.61 -0.34 3.19
N ARG A 45 -13.85 -1.65 3.08
CA ARG A 45 -13.38 -2.61 4.09
C ARG A 45 -11.86 -2.56 4.27
N LYS A 46 -11.09 -2.63 3.17
CA LYS A 46 -9.62 -2.53 3.23
C LYS A 46 -9.16 -1.14 3.67
N PHE A 47 -9.83 -0.07 3.22
CA PHE A 47 -9.56 1.29 3.65
C PHE A 47 -9.65 1.45 5.17
N ASN A 48 -10.66 0.86 5.80
CA ASN A 48 -10.89 0.92 7.24
C ASN A 48 -9.78 0.22 8.07
N ALA A 49 -8.93 -0.60 7.44
CA ALA A 49 -7.78 -1.25 8.07
C ALA A 49 -6.45 -0.53 7.83
N THR A 50 -6.41 0.52 6.98
CA THR A 50 -5.18 1.22 6.61
C THR A 50 -4.54 1.95 7.79
N GLY A 51 -3.20 2.09 7.76
CA GLY A 51 -2.43 2.79 8.79
C GLY A 51 -2.67 2.24 10.20
N ASN A 52 -2.77 0.92 10.37
CA ASN A 52 -3.16 0.27 11.64
C ASN A 52 -4.47 0.82 12.21
N GLY A 53 -5.45 1.08 11.34
CA GLY A 53 -6.76 1.63 11.70
C GLY A 53 -6.79 3.16 11.86
N ARG A 54 -5.68 3.88 11.62
CA ARG A 54 -5.61 5.35 11.71
C ARG A 54 -5.83 6.05 10.38
N CYS A 55 -5.69 5.35 9.23
CA CYS A 55 -5.76 5.87 7.87
C CYS A 55 -4.68 6.93 7.56
N ASN A 56 -3.48 6.47 7.24
CA ASN A 56 -2.44 7.36 6.72
C ASN A 56 -2.78 7.78 5.29
N LEU A 57 -3.34 8.99 5.12
CA LEU A 57 -3.88 9.49 3.86
C LEU A 57 -2.79 9.82 2.83
N THR A 58 -1.70 10.43 3.30
CA THR A 58 -0.58 10.87 2.46
C THR A 58 0.65 11.16 3.32
N ASN A 59 1.74 11.55 2.67
CA ASN A 59 3.00 11.94 3.29
C ASN A 59 3.42 13.33 2.80
N ARG A 60 3.94 14.20 3.66
CA ARG A 60 4.46 15.51 3.24
C ARG A 60 5.67 15.37 2.32
N GLU A 61 6.50 14.36 2.56
CA GLU A 61 7.62 14.03 1.69
C GLU A 61 7.14 13.13 0.54
N MET A 62 6.52 13.74 -0.47
CA MET A 62 5.98 13.06 -1.64
C MET A 62 6.87 13.28 -2.86
N SER A 63 7.25 12.18 -3.54
CA SER A 63 8.07 12.21 -4.76
C SER A 63 7.88 10.90 -5.52
N GLY A 64 8.05 10.93 -6.84
CA GLY A 64 8.02 9.73 -7.68
C GLY A 64 9.05 8.67 -7.27
N ARG A 65 10.18 9.06 -6.68
CA ARG A 65 11.22 8.11 -6.20
C ARG A 65 10.72 7.03 -5.23
N TYR A 66 9.59 7.25 -4.58
CA TYR A 66 8.97 6.29 -3.65
C TYR A 66 8.03 5.30 -4.34
N TYR A 67 7.94 5.34 -5.67
CA TYR A 67 7.08 4.47 -6.48
C TYR A 67 7.90 3.66 -7.49
N ASN A 68 7.31 2.60 -7.98
CA ASN A 68 7.93 1.75 -9.01
C ASN A 68 8.02 2.41 -10.40
N HIS A 69 7.26 3.49 -10.65
CA HIS A 69 7.29 4.29 -11.87
C HIS A 69 7.61 5.77 -11.55
N PRO A 70 8.84 6.10 -11.11
CA PRO A 70 9.16 7.43 -10.58
C PRO A 70 8.90 8.56 -11.59
N GLU A 71 9.36 8.42 -12.83
CA GLU A 71 9.21 9.46 -13.86
C GLU A 71 7.73 9.71 -14.19
N TYR A 72 6.91 8.66 -14.23
CA TYR A 72 5.48 8.79 -14.46
C TYR A 72 4.81 9.58 -13.33
N LEU A 73 5.11 9.27 -12.07
CA LEU A 73 4.53 9.95 -10.92
C LEU A 73 5.02 11.42 -10.79
N ASP A 74 6.29 11.69 -11.07
CA ASP A 74 6.82 13.06 -11.09
C ASP A 74 6.19 13.87 -12.23
N GLY A 75 5.95 13.26 -13.40
CA GLY A 75 5.20 13.85 -14.51
C GLY A 75 3.75 14.22 -14.15
N LEU A 76 3.15 13.54 -13.17
CA LEU A 76 1.83 13.86 -12.63
C LEU A 76 1.88 14.86 -11.45
N GLN A 77 3.05 15.42 -11.14
CA GLN A 77 3.25 16.35 -10.03
C GLN A 77 2.78 15.76 -8.68
N VAL A 78 3.19 14.50 -8.41
CA VAL A 78 2.80 13.78 -7.20
C VAL A 78 3.18 14.53 -5.91
N GLN A 79 4.22 15.37 -5.95
CA GLN A 79 4.66 16.20 -4.83
C GLN A 79 3.60 17.20 -4.34
N ASP A 80 2.62 17.57 -5.18
CA ASP A 80 1.53 18.50 -4.83
C ASP A 80 0.35 17.78 -4.17
N CYS A 81 0.30 16.45 -4.25
CA CYS A 81 -0.82 15.65 -3.76
C CYS A 81 -1.11 15.81 -2.27
N PRO A 82 -0.13 15.97 -1.36
CA PRO A 82 -0.42 16.11 0.05
C PRO A 82 -1.38 17.26 0.34
N GLN A 83 -1.16 18.43 -0.27
CA GLN A 83 -2.05 19.56 -0.08
C GLN A 83 -3.40 19.36 -0.78
N LYS A 84 -3.40 18.83 -2.01
CA LYS A 84 -4.65 18.50 -2.73
C LYS A 84 -5.54 17.53 -1.94
N ILE A 85 -4.96 16.54 -1.28
CA ILE A 85 -5.68 15.58 -0.43
C ILE A 85 -6.27 16.27 0.81
N ILE A 86 -5.48 17.11 1.48
CA ILE A 86 -5.95 17.89 2.64
C ILE A 86 -7.13 18.78 2.24
N ASP A 87 -7.01 19.52 1.16
CA ASP A 87 -8.05 20.42 0.65
C ASP A 87 -9.30 19.63 0.24
N PHE A 88 -9.13 18.49 -0.43
CA PHE A 88 -10.23 17.60 -0.79
C PHE A 88 -11.03 17.14 0.44
N PHE A 89 -10.39 16.69 1.49
CA PHE A 89 -11.09 16.28 2.70
C PHE A 89 -11.74 17.47 3.44
N SER A 90 -11.07 18.61 3.44
CA SER A 90 -11.57 19.85 4.04
C SER A 90 -12.89 20.33 3.41
N GLN A 91 -13.05 20.19 2.08
CA GLN A 91 -14.31 20.51 1.37
C GLN A 91 -15.52 19.73 1.88
N TYR A 92 -15.28 18.57 2.47
CA TYR A 92 -16.33 17.70 3.05
C TYR A 92 -16.43 17.82 4.58
N GLY A 93 -15.78 18.84 5.17
CA GLY A 93 -15.77 19.06 6.62
C GLY A 93 -14.97 17.99 7.38
N ILE A 94 -14.00 17.34 6.73
CA ILE A 94 -13.10 16.35 7.33
C ILE A 94 -11.76 17.02 7.61
N ALA A 95 -11.48 17.25 8.90
CA ALA A 95 -10.20 17.80 9.35
C ALA A 95 -9.12 16.73 9.30
N THR A 96 -7.88 17.15 8.99
CA THR A 96 -6.68 16.31 9.00
C THR A 96 -5.70 16.76 10.08
N THR A 97 -4.80 15.88 10.48
CA THR A 97 -3.69 16.15 11.39
C THR A 97 -2.42 15.55 10.84
N GLU A 98 -1.27 16.10 11.24
CA GLU A 98 0.03 15.63 10.82
C GLU A 98 0.80 15.07 12.02
N ILE A 99 1.43 13.92 11.84
CA ILE A 99 2.29 13.27 12.84
C ILE A 99 3.52 12.74 12.08
N ASP A 100 4.70 13.27 12.41
CA ASP A 100 5.98 12.88 11.81
C ASP A 100 5.96 12.92 10.26
N GLY A 101 5.36 13.98 9.68
CA GLY A 101 5.24 14.13 8.23
C GLY A 101 4.13 13.30 7.56
N LEU A 102 3.48 12.41 8.30
CA LEU A 102 2.36 11.60 7.83
C LEU A 102 1.03 12.29 8.11
N VAL A 103 0.14 12.33 7.13
CA VAL A 103 -1.15 13.00 7.23
C VAL A 103 -2.27 12.00 7.51
N TYR A 104 -3.02 12.25 8.56
CA TYR A 104 -4.13 11.41 9.03
C TYR A 104 -5.43 12.21 9.12
N PRO A 105 -6.62 11.58 9.13
CA PRO A 105 -7.81 12.26 9.62
C PRO A 105 -7.60 12.66 11.09
N ALA A 106 -8.10 13.81 11.50
CA ALA A 106 -7.96 14.30 12.88
C ALA A 106 -8.55 13.32 13.93
N SER A 107 -9.51 12.49 13.52
CA SER A 107 -10.06 11.42 14.36
C SER A 107 -9.09 10.27 14.62
N LEU A 108 -8.00 10.17 13.89
CA LEU A 108 -7.06 9.03 13.88
C LEU A 108 -7.76 7.66 13.75
N SER A 109 -8.91 7.63 13.05
CA SER A 109 -9.75 6.44 12.91
C SER A 109 -10.19 6.23 11.47
N ALA A 110 -9.61 5.23 10.81
CA ALA A 110 -9.99 4.82 9.46
C ALA A 110 -11.47 4.40 9.37
N PRO A 111 -12.04 3.62 10.32
CA PRO A 111 -13.45 3.27 10.30
C PRO A 111 -14.38 4.49 10.43
N THR A 112 -14.01 5.48 11.25
CA THR A 112 -14.80 6.72 11.39
C THR A 112 -14.80 7.51 10.09
N LEU A 113 -13.63 7.66 9.45
CA LEU A 113 -13.52 8.32 8.17
C LEU A 113 -14.28 7.55 7.08
N GLY A 114 -14.15 6.24 7.01
CA GLY A 114 -14.85 5.42 6.04
C GLY A 114 -16.39 5.53 6.13
N LYS A 115 -16.93 5.52 7.34
CA LYS A 115 -18.36 5.78 7.56
C LYS A 115 -18.77 7.16 7.03
N ARG A 116 -18.00 8.19 7.37
CA ARG A 116 -18.27 9.56 6.93
C ARG A 116 -18.24 9.69 5.42
N LEU A 117 -17.26 9.05 4.75
CA LEU A 117 -17.19 9.04 3.28
C LEU A 117 -18.43 8.39 2.65
N VAL A 118 -18.90 7.26 3.18
CA VAL A 118 -20.12 6.59 2.68
C VAL A 118 -21.36 7.48 2.86
N GLU A 119 -21.49 8.20 3.98
CA GLU A 119 -22.58 9.16 4.20
C GLU A 119 -22.56 10.28 3.16
N ILE A 120 -21.39 10.87 2.90
CA ILE A 120 -21.23 11.95 1.93
C ILE A 120 -21.53 11.44 0.51
N ILE A 121 -21.00 10.27 0.13
CA ILE A 121 -21.27 9.65 -1.17
C ILE A 121 -22.77 9.46 -1.39
N ARG A 122 -23.48 8.93 -0.39
CA ARG A 122 -24.94 8.77 -0.47
C ARG A 122 -25.69 10.11 -0.53
N SER A 123 -25.24 11.11 0.21
CA SER A 123 -25.86 12.45 0.17
C SER A 123 -25.68 13.15 -1.18
N LYS A 124 -24.63 12.83 -1.94
CA LYS A 124 -24.45 13.26 -3.34
C LYS A 124 -25.38 12.52 -4.32
N GLY A 125 -26.16 11.55 -3.88
CA GLY A 125 -27.05 10.76 -4.73
C GLY A 125 -26.36 9.59 -5.43
N VAL A 126 -25.12 9.25 -5.08
CA VAL A 126 -24.42 8.09 -5.64
C VAL A 126 -25.06 6.80 -5.12
N ARG A 127 -25.37 5.90 -6.03
CA ARG A 127 -25.93 4.58 -5.70
C ARG A 127 -24.81 3.60 -5.35
N ILE A 128 -24.91 2.95 -4.20
CA ILE A 128 -23.98 1.88 -3.77
C ILE A 128 -24.76 0.57 -3.82
N VAL A 129 -24.39 -0.33 -4.72
CA VAL A 129 -24.96 -1.67 -4.90
C VAL A 129 -23.97 -2.66 -4.28
N ALA A 130 -24.15 -2.92 -3.00
CA ALA A 130 -23.32 -3.85 -2.21
C ALA A 130 -23.81 -5.30 -2.38
N SER A 131 -23.00 -6.26 -1.89
CA SER A 131 -23.26 -7.72 -2.03
C SER A 131 -23.55 -8.13 -3.48
N THR A 132 -22.89 -7.49 -4.45
CA THR A 132 -23.13 -7.69 -5.87
C THR A 132 -21.81 -7.91 -6.59
N LYS A 133 -21.59 -9.15 -7.04
CA LYS A 133 -20.36 -9.56 -7.72
C LYS A 133 -20.47 -9.33 -9.23
N VAL A 134 -19.57 -8.56 -9.79
CA VAL A 134 -19.41 -8.44 -11.24
C VAL A 134 -18.79 -9.74 -11.78
N LEU A 135 -19.40 -10.28 -12.83
CA LEU A 135 -18.98 -11.52 -13.48
C LEU A 135 -18.29 -11.25 -14.82
N SER A 136 -18.83 -10.33 -15.61
CA SER A 136 -18.29 -9.93 -16.90
C SER A 136 -18.87 -8.58 -17.33
N TYR A 137 -18.32 -8.01 -18.39
CA TYR A 137 -18.89 -6.85 -19.06
C TYR A 137 -18.72 -6.98 -20.57
N ARG A 138 -19.47 -6.21 -21.33
CA ARG A 138 -19.34 -6.11 -22.78
C ARG A 138 -19.86 -4.78 -23.29
N LEU A 139 -19.34 -4.32 -24.40
CA LEU A 139 -19.92 -3.20 -25.13
C LEU A 139 -21.13 -3.69 -25.95
N ALA A 140 -22.27 -3.06 -25.77
CA ALA A 140 -23.51 -3.36 -26.50
C ALA A 140 -24.32 -2.07 -26.67
N ASN A 141 -24.79 -1.78 -27.89
CA ASN A 141 -25.63 -0.60 -28.18
C ASN A 141 -25.03 0.73 -27.65
N ASN A 142 -23.72 0.95 -27.86
CA ASN A 142 -22.97 2.12 -27.39
C ASN A 142 -22.96 2.32 -25.87
N CYS A 143 -23.24 1.31 -25.07
CA CYS A 143 -23.08 1.32 -23.64
C CYS A 143 -22.45 0.01 -23.15
N TYR A 144 -21.91 0.02 -21.94
CA TYR A 144 -21.33 -1.16 -21.31
C TYR A 144 -22.39 -1.88 -20.49
N GLU A 145 -22.72 -3.11 -20.88
CA GLU A 145 -23.53 -4.03 -20.08
C GLU A 145 -22.63 -4.77 -19.11
N VAL A 146 -22.84 -4.58 -17.82
CA VAL A 146 -22.15 -5.25 -16.72
C VAL A 146 -23.05 -6.34 -16.17
N LYS A 147 -22.63 -7.59 -16.37
CA LYS A 147 -23.32 -8.76 -15.81
C LYS A 147 -22.85 -8.99 -14.38
N THR A 148 -23.79 -9.07 -13.46
CA THR A 148 -23.53 -9.40 -12.05
C THR A 148 -24.26 -10.69 -11.67
N ASP A 149 -24.01 -11.18 -10.46
CA ASP A 149 -24.77 -12.29 -9.86
C ASP A 149 -26.21 -11.90 -9.47
N GLN A 150 -26.56 -10.59 -9.49
CA GLN A 150 -27.88 -10.06 -9.18
C GLN A 150 -28.65 -9.55 -10.43
N GLY A 151 -28.05 -9.63 -11.64
CA GLY A 151 -28.64 -9.14 -12.88
C GLY A 151 -27.66 -8.35 -13.74
N THR A 152 -28.20 -7.60 -14.70
CA THR A 152 -27.37 -6.79 -15.63
C THR A 152 -27.66 -5.31 -15.44
N MET A 153 -26.62 -4.50 -15.47
CA MET A 153 -26.67 -3.03 -15.41
C MET A 153 -25.99 -2.45 -16.64
N SER A 154 -26.40 -1.24 -17.07
CA SER A 154 -25.85 -0.59 -18.26
C SER A 154 -25.29 0.79 -17.92
N PHE A 155 -24.11 1.08 -18.43
CA PHE A 155 -23.36 2.31 -18.17
C PHE A 155 -22.75 2.87 -19.46
N ASP A 156 -22.57 4.19 -19.51
CA ASP A 156 -21.89 4.85 -20.62
C ASP A 156 -20.36 4.79 -20.42
N TYR A 157 -19.93 4.76 -19.16
CA TYR A 157 -18.52 4.66 -18.76
C TYR A 157 -18.34 3.64 -17.64
N LEU A 158 -17.25 2.89 -17.69
CA LEU A 158 -16.84 1.98 -16.61
C LEU A 158 -15.52 2.41 -16.00
N VAL A 159 -15.41 2.35 -14.70
CA VAL A 159 -14.15 2.56 -13.98
C VAL A 159 -13.85 1.36 -13.09
N PHE A 160 -12.74 0.68 -13.37
CA PHE A 160 -12.28 -0.43 -12.55
C PHE A 160 -11.47 0.11 -11.37
N ALA A 161 -12.04 0.05 -10.17
CA ALA A 161 -11.43 0.39 -8.89
C ALA A 161 -11.37 -0.85 -7.97
N ILE A 162 -10.97 -1.99 -8.55
CA ILE A 162 -11.11 -3.32 -7.98
C ILE A 162 -10.03 -3.69 -6.95
N GLY A 163 -9.01 -2.84 -6.75
CA GLY A 163 -7.88 -3.16 -5.89
C GLY A 163 -6.98 -4.28 -6.45
N GLY A 164 -6.18 -4.89 -5.61
CA GLY A 164 -5.27 -5.98 -5.94
C GLY A 164 -5.70 -7.33 -5.35
N MET A 165 -4.73 -8.05 -4.75
CA MET A 165 -4.94 -9.35 -4.08
C MET A 165 -4.59 -9.32 -2.59
N SER A 166 -4.09 -8.22 -2.05
CA SER A 166 -3.66 -8.15 -0.66
C SER A 166 -4.85 -8.08 0.31
N GLN A 167 -4.77 -8.85 1.40
CA GLN A 167 -5.80 -8.95 2.44
C GLN A 167 -7.15 -9.45 1.88
N HIS A 168 -7.17 -10.67 1.35
CA HIS A 168 -8.36 -11.32 0.77
C HIS A 168 -9.61 -11.20 1.66
N ARG A 169 -9.45 -11.33 2.98
CA ARG A 169 -10.55 -11.21 3.95
C ARG A 169 -11.25 -9.84 3.94
N LEU A 170 -10.61 -8.84 3.36
CA LEU A 170 -11.15 -7.49 3.24
C LEU A 170 -11.71 -7.20 1.83
N GLY A 171 -11.82 -8.24 0.97
CA GLY A 171 -12.44 -8.14 -0.34
C GLY A 171 -11.47 -7.94 -1.52
N SER A 172 -10.16 -7.88 -1.28
CA SER A 172 -9.14 -7.72 -2.34
C SER A 172 -8.61 -9.09 -2.76
N ASP A 173 -9.37 -9.82 -3.58
CA ASP A 173 -9.09 -11.21 -3.97
C ASP A 173 -8.59 -11.39 -5.41
N GLY A 174 -8.47 -10.31 -6.16
CA GLY A 174 -8.01 -10.35 -7.56
C GLY A 174 -8.98 -11.02 -8.55
N SER A 175 -10.22 -11.34 -8.14
CA SER A 175 -11.16 -12.14 -8.92
C SER A 175 -11.49 -11.58 -10.30
N LEU A 176 -11.40 -10.26 -10.51
CA LEU A 176 -11.70 -9.61 -11.80
C LEU A 176 -10.51 -9.51 -12.76
N PHE A 177 -9.27 -9.78 -12.33
CA PHE A 177 -8.13 -9.75 -13.26
C PHE A 177 -8.27 -10.77 -14.39
N GLY A 178 -8.85 -11.95 -14.12
CA GLY A 178 -9.14 -12.94 -15.18
C GLY A 178 -10.14 -12.43 -16.21
N CYS A 179 -11.13 -11.64 -15.79
CA CYS A 179 -12.07 -10.99 -16.72
C CYS A 179 -11.33 -9.94 -17.59
N LEU A 180 -10.47 -9.11 -17.00
CA LEU A 180 -9.67 -8.14 -17.74
C LEU A 180 -8.71 -8.81 -18.73
N GLN A 181 -8.09 -9.92 -18.34
CA GLN A 181 -7.24 -10.71 -19.27
C GLN A 181 -8.06 -11.28 -20.44
N ALA A 182 -9.29 -11.73 -20.22
CA ALA A 182 -10.18 -12.19 -21.29
C ALA A 182 -10.55 -11.04 -22.27
N HIS A 183 -10.55 -9.78 -21.81
CA HIS A 183 -10.67 -8.58 -22.64
C HIS A 183 -9.33 -8.14 -23.28
N GLY A 184 -8.26 -8.95 -23.10
CA GLY A 184 -6.95 -8.73 -23.71
C GLY A 184 -6.08 -7.70 -23.00
N TYR A 185 -6.38 -7.33 -21.74
CA TYR A 185 -5.47 -6.52 -20.93
C TYR A 185 -4.28 -7.36 -20.46
N GLN A 186 -3.09 -6.79 -20.60
CA GLN A 186 -1.88 -7.36 -20.03
C GLN A 186 -1.81 -7.00 -18.56
N ILE A 187 -1.67 -8.00 -17.73
CA ILE A 187 -1.56 -7.84 -16.29
C ILE A 187 -0.12 -8.21 -15.87
N GLU A 188 0.60 -7.25 -15.28
CA GLU A 188 1.85 -7.59 -14.61
C GLU A 188 1.57 -8.53 -13.46
N GLN A 189 2.42 -9.55 -13.31
CA GLN A 189 2.20 -10.61 -12.33
C GLN A 189 2.03 -10.04 -10.93
N LEU A 190 0.91 -10.40 -10.29
CA LEU A 190 0.61 -9.96 -8.93
C LEU A 190 1.53 -10.67 -7.92
N ARG A 191 2.12 -9.90 -7.02
CA ARG A 191 2.98 -10.35 -5.92
C ARG A 191 2.60 -9.62 -4.64
N SER A 192 2.91 -10.25 -3.50
CA SER A 192 2.76 -9.65 -2.18
C SER A 192 3.79 -8.53 -2.01
N GLY A 193 3.34 -7.31 -1.68
CA GLY A 193 4.18 -6.15 -1.38
C GLY A 193 3.88 -5.55 -0.02
N LEU A 194 4.83 -4.79 0.54
CA LEU A 194 4.73 -4.22 1.88
C LEU A 194 4.32 -5.28 2.92
N ALA A 195 5.06 -6.36 2.96
CA ALA A 195 4.79 -7.53 3.78
C ALA A 195 6.01 -7.91 4.64
N PRO A 196 5.83 -8.66 5.73
CA PRO A 196 6.95 -9.31 6.38
C PRO A 196 7.68 -10.24 5.42
N ILE A 197 8.96 -10.51 5.68
CA ILE A 197 9.76 -11.48 4.95
C ILE A 197 10.18 -12.64 5.86
N LYS A 198 10.39 -13.82 5.27
CA LYS A 198 10.93 -14.99 5.96
C LYS A 198 12.44 -15.00 5.87
N THR A 199 13.09 -15.52 6.91
CA THR A 199 14.53 -15.75 6.94
C THR A 199 14.86 -17.24 7.09
N LYS A 200 16.02 -17.70 6.60
CA LYS A 200 16.48 -19.08 6.83
C LYS A 200 16.76 -19.31 8.32
N GLN A 201 17.22 -18.29 9.02
CA GLN A 201 17.48 -18.31 10.46
C GLN A 201 16.14 -18.33 11.24
N LYS A 202 16.07 -19.16 12.28
CA LYS A 202 14.96 -19.21 13.21
C LYS A 202 15.20 -18.18 14.32
N LEU A 203 14.21 -17.33 14.57
CA LEU A 203 14.29 -16.16 15.44
C LEU A 203 13.27 -16.22 16.58
N GLN A 204 12.91 -17.43 17.07
CA GLN A 204 11.89 -17.61 18.08
C GLN A 204 12.24 -16.91 19.40
N ASP A 205 13.50 -16.87 19.76
CA ASP A 205 14.03 -16.15 20.92
C ASP A 205 13.97 -14.62 20.79
N LEU A 206 13.96 -14.10 19.55
CA LEU A 206 13.80 -12.67 19.26
C LEU A 206 12.34 -12.25 19.00
N LYS A 207 11.41 -13.20 18.95
CA LYS A 207 10.02 -12.90 18.58
C LYS A 207 9.41 -11.79 19.44
N GLY A 208 8.94 -10.72 18.76
CA GLY A 208 8.30 -9.55 19.35
C GLY A 208 9.25 -8.41 19.68
N CYS A 209 10.58 -8.63 19.64
CA CYS A 209 11.57 -7.56 19.85
C CYS A 209 11.50 -6.56 18.69
N ARG A 210 11.77 -5.29 19.01
CA ARG A 210 11.90 -4.20 18.05
C ARG A 210 13.23 -3.52 18.23
N HIS A 211 13.85 -3.11 17.15
CA HIS A 211 15.07 -2.35 17.19
C HIS A 211 15.20 -1.44 15.97
N LYS A 212 15.69 -0.22 16.19
CA LYS A 212 16.01 0.68 15.08
C LYS A 212 17.32 0.24 14.45
N ALA A 213 17.33 -0.03 13.16
CA ALA A 213 18.50 -0.53 12.46
C ALA A 213 18.62 0.10 11.07
N LYS A 214 19.83 0.12 10.54
CA LYS A 214 20.06 0.34 9.13
C LYS A 214 20.05 -1.01 8.43
N VAL A 215 19.08 -1.18 7.56
CA VAL A 215 18.87 -2.43 6.81
C VAL A 215 19.57 -2.31 5.47
N LYS A 216 20.48 -3.22 5.19
CA LYS A 216 21.10 -3.39 3.88
C LYS A 216 20.68 -4.73 3.30
N CYS A 217 20.39 -4.78 2.01
CA CYS A 217 20.09 -6.03 1.33
C CYS A 217 20.75 -6.02 -0.04
N THR A 218 21.37 -7.15 -0.39
CA THR A 218 21.99 -7.37 -1.71
C THR A 218 21.39 -8.62 -2.32
N ILE A 219 21.01 -8.53 -3.60
CA ILE A 219 20.53 -9.64 -4.40
C ILE A 219 21.62 -10.10 -5.40
N PRO A 220 21.54 -11.32 -5.93
CA PRO A 220 22.39 -11.74 -7.04
C PRO A 220 22.27 -10.74 -8.20
N GLY A 221 23.42 -10.36 -8.78
CA GLY A 221 23.46 -9.31 -9.81
C GLY A 221 23.89 -7.93 -9.31
N GLY A 222 24.05 -7.76 -7.98
CA GLY A 222 24.66 -6.58 -7.37
C GLY A 222 23.72 -5.42 -7.05
N GLU A 223 22.42 -5.51 -7.39
CA GLU A 223 21.46 -4.50 -6.93
C GLU A 223 21.28 -4.58 -5.41
N SER A 224 21.13 -3.42 -4.79
CA SER A 224 21.05 -3.30 -3.35
C SER A 224 19.92 -2.38 -2.89
N PHE A 225 19.43 -2.63 -1.68
CA PHE A 225 18.50 -1.81 -0.93
C PHE A 225 19.20 -1.34 0.35
N GLU A 226 18.99 -0.09 0.72
CA GLU A 226 19.45 0.46 1.99
C GLU A 226 18.43 1.46 2.53
N GLU A 227 17.98 1.24 3.77
CA GLU A 227 17.07 2.14 4.47
C GLU A 227 17.24 2.00 6.00
N GLU A 228 17.00 3.05 6.75
CA GLU A 228 17.03 3.05 8.22
C GLU A 228 15.62 3.10 8.79
N GLY A 229 15.31 2.23 9.75
CA GLY A 229 14.01 2.19 10.38
C GLY A 229 13.86 1.14 11.46
N GLU A 230 12.69 1.05 12.05
CA GLU A 230 12.38 0.03 13.05
C GLU A 230 12.17 -1.34 12.38
N VAL A 231 12.92 -2.33 12.86
CA VAL A 231 12.78 -3.75 12.53
C VAL A 231 12.06 -4.46 13.66
N LEU A 232 11.01 -5.22 13.34
CA LEU A 232 10.31 -6.12 14.26
C LEU A 232 10.71 -7.56 13.93
N PHE A 233 11.29 -8.26 14.88
CA PHE A 233 11.64 -9.67 14.76
C PHE A 233 10.39 -10.56 14.93
N LYS A 234 10.14 -11.43 13.95
CA LYS A 234 9.15 -12.51 14.01
C LYS A 234 9.87 -13.82 14.30
N GLY A 235 9.15 -14.87 14.68
CA GLY A 235 9.77 -16.16 14.98
C GLY A 235 10.46 -16.86 13.79
N ASP A 236 10.09 -16.47 12.58
CA ASP A 236 10.56 -17.05 11.31
C ASP A 236 10.93 -15.98 10.28
N GLY A 237 11.14 -14.73 10.70
CA GLY A 237 11.46 -13.66 9.77
C GLY A 237 11.49 -12.26 10.39
N LEU A 238 11.42 -11.26 9.53
CA LEU A 238 11.51 -9.85 9.86
C LEU A 238 10.27 -9.09 9.40
N SER A 239 9.94 -8.02 10.10
CA SER A 239 8.81 -7.12 9.84
C SER A 239 9.20 -5.68 10.21
N GLY A 240 8.27 -4.74 10.07
CA GLY A 240 8.51 -3.30 10.29
C GLY A 240 8.52 -2.54 8.97
N ILE A 241 8.40 -1.20 9.04
CA ILE A 241 8.22 -0.36 7.85
C ILE A 241 9.37 -0.54 6.86
N VAL A 242 10.62 -0.50 7.32
CA VAL A 242 11.79 -0.69 6.47
C VAL A 242 11.82 -2.08 5.81
N ILE A 243 11.35 -3.11 6.51
CA ILE A 243 11.23 -4.47 5.95
C ILE A 243 10.09 -4.57 4.95
N PHE A 244 9.01 -3.83 5.12
CA PHE A 244 7.94 -3.74 4.14
C PHE A 244 8.44 -3.14 2.83
N ASN A 245 9.19 -2.05 2.87
CA ASN A 245 9.82 -1.45 1.70
C ASN A 245 10.82 -2.42 1.05
N LEU A 246 11.65 -3.08 1.85
CA LEU A 246 12.54 -4.15 1.38
C LEU A 246 11.78 -5.27 0.67
N SER A 247 10.63 -5.70 1.21
CA SER A 247 9.83 -6.77 0.59
C SER A 247 9.33 -6.40 -0.81
N SER A 248 8.92 -5.13 -1.00
CA SER A 248 8.53 -4.61 -2.32
C SER A 248 9.72 -4.55 -3.28
N PHE A 249 10.89 -4.08 -2.80
CA PHE A 249 12.14 -4.11 -3.56
C PHE A 249 12.47 -5.51 -4.08
N LEU A 250 12.42 -6.52 -3.21
CA LEU A 250 12.70 -7.92 -3.56
C LEU A 250 11.65 -8.49 -4.53
N ALA A 251 10.37 -8.23 -4.28
CA ALA A 251 9.27 -8.75 -5.09
C ALA A 251 9.26 -8.17 -6.51
N ARG A 252 9.58 -6.89 -6.69
CA ARG A 252 9.73 -6.26 -8.01
C ARG A 252 10.83 -6.92 -8.85
N ARG A 253 11.89 -7.38 -8.20
CA ARG A 253 13.04 -8.03 -8.83
C ARG A 253 12.91 -9.55 -8.92
N THR A 254 11.75 -10.10 -8.49
CA THR A 254 11.53 -11.56 -8.44
C THR A 254 12.63 -12.31 -7.71
N ALA A 255 13.21 -11.66 -6.68
CA ALA A 255 14.32 -12.23 -5.96
C ALA A 255 13.91 -13.50 -5.22
N SER A 256 14.62 -14.60 -5.47
CA SER A 256 14.50 -15.87 -4.75
C SER A 256 15.54 -15.99 -3.64
N GLU A 257 16.64 -15.22 -3.74
CA GLU A 257 17.75 -15.19 -2.79
C GLU A 257 18.15 -13.75 -2.52
N ALA A 258 18.51 -13.46 -1.27
CA ALA A 258 19.09 -12.19 -0.88
C ALA A 258 19.84 -12.35 0.44
N SER A 259 20.90 -11.56 0.62
CA SER A 259 21.61 -11.38 1.89
C SER A 259 21.15 -10.08 2.53
N ILE A 260 20.69 -10.15 3.76
CA ILE A 260 20.18 -9.03 4.55
C ILE A 260 21.13 -8.81 5.72
N SER A 261 21.56 -7.59 5.92
CA SER A 261 22.40 -7.14 7.02
C SER A 261 21.72 -6.03 7.80
N LEU A 262 21.69 -6.15 9.11
CA LEU A 262 21.21 -5.12 10.02
C LEU A 262 22.40 -4.51 10.78
N ASP A 263 22.62 -3.20 10.61
CA ASP A 263 23.44 -2.42 11.54
C ASP A 263 22.54 -1.94 12.68
N LEU A 264 22.70 -2.52 13.86
CA LEU A 264 21.87 -2.21 15.04
C LEU A 264 22.24 -0.88 15.71
N PHE A 265 23.36 -0.26 15.33
CA PHE A 265 23.82 1.04 15.84
C PHE A 265 24.26 1.96 14.68
N PRO A 266 23.34 2.36 13.79
CA PRO A 266 23.70 3.09 12.58
C PRO A 266 24.32 4.48 12.88
N GLY A 267 24.00 5.08 14.03
CA GLY A 267 24.54 6.36 14.47
C GLY A 267 25.95 6.30 15.08
N LEU A 268 26.52 5.10 15.27
CA LEU A 268 27.86 4.93 15.87
C LEU A 268 28.83 4.28 14.88
N GLY A 269 30.04 4.84 14.78
CA GLY A 269 31.16 4.18 14.12
C GLY A 269 31.63 2.96 14.91
N GLU A 270 32.39 2.05 14.27
CA GLU A 270 32.91 0.83 14.94
C GLU A 270 33.74 1.15 16.20
N ALA A 271 34.57 2.20 16.13
CA ALA A 271 35.41 2.61 17.29
C ALA A 271 34.57 3.13 18.44
N GLU A 272 33.51 3.89 18.16
CA GLU A 272 32.60 4.43 19.16
C GLU A 272 31.78 3.33 19.82
N LEU A 273 31.27 2.40 19.01
CA LEU A 273 30.54 1.24 19.48
C LEU A 273 31.44 0.33 20.33
N ALA A 274 32.69 0.07 19.90
CA ALA A 274 33.63 -0.71 20.67
C ALA A 274 33.96 -0.05 22.01
N LYS A 275 34.07 1.28 22.05
CA LYS A 275 34.25 2.03 23.30
C LYS A 275 33.05 1.88 24.23
N LEU A 276 31.81 2.07 23.71
CA LEU A 276 30.56 1.89 24.46
C LEU A 276 30.49 0.49 25.08
N LEU A 277 30.80 -0.56 24.28
CA LEU A 277 30.80 -1.96 24.72
C LEU A 277 31.85 -2.20 25.82
N ASN A 278 33.08 -1.66 25.68
CA ASN A 278 34.10 -1.79 26.68
C ASN A 278 33.74 -1.09 28.01
N ASP A 279 33.16 0.10 27.94
CA ASP A 279 32.78 0.85 29.13
C ASP A 279 31.60 0.13 29.84
N SER A 280 30.63 -0.39 29.12
CA SER A 280 29.56 -1.21 29.69
C SER A 280 30.07 -2.52 30.29
N TYR A 281 31.02 -3.18 29.62
CA TYR A 281 31.66 -4.40 30.16
C TYR A 281 32.44 -4.17 31.44
N LYS A 282 33.18 -3.04 31.56
CA LYS A 282 33.87 -2.65 32.78
C LYS A 282 32.91 -2.41 33.94
N ALA A 283 31.74 -1.81 33.64
CA ALA A 283 30.73 -1.49 34.65
C ALA A 283 29.95 -2.73 35.13
N ALA A 284 29.66 -3.67 34.25
CA ALA A 284 28.68 -4.75 34.53
C ALA A 284 29.04 -6.07 33.86
N LYS A 285 30.26 -6.56 34.02
CA LYS A 285 30.83 -7.76 33.33
C LYS A 285 29.83 -8.79 32.78
N ASN A 286 28.93 -9.30 33.62
CA ASN A 286 27.89 -10.23 33.20
C ASN A 286 26.63 -9.47 32.75
N GLY A 287 26.14 -9.79 31.50
CA GLY A 287 24.94 -9.17 30.98
C GLY A 287 25.09 -7.71 30.59
N PHE A 288 26.33 -7.25 30.32
CA PHE A 288 26.63 -5.87 29.98
C PHE A 288 25.86 -5.37 28.74
N LEU A 289 25.51 -6.25 27.81
CA LEU A 289 24.69 -5.89 26.65
C LEU A 289 23.26 -5.49 27.01
N LYS A 290 22.71 -5.97 28.13
CA LYS A 290 21.36 -5.62 28.60
C LYS A 290 21.23 -4.14 29.01
N GLY A 291 22.35 -3.44 29.21
CA GLY A 291 22.38 -2.00 29.43
C GLY A 291 22.25 -1.14 28.17
N ILE A 292 22.38 -1.77 26.99
CA ILE A 292 22.41 -1.10 25.68
C ILE A 292 21.42 -1.70 24.67
N LEU A 293 20.94 -2.92 24.87
CA LEU A 293 20.00 -3.64 24.02
C LEU A 293 18.83 -4.19 24.84
N GLU A 294 17.70 -4.40 24.21
CA GLU A 294 16.63 -5.22 24.79
C GLU A 294 17.18 -6.61 25.18
N GLU A 295 16.76 -7.12 26.33
CA GLU A 295 17.31 -8.34 26.94
C GLU A 295 17.38 -9.53 26.00
N LYS A 296 16.33 -9.81 25.23
CA LYS A 296 16.32 -10.93 24.29
C LYS A 296 17.34 -10.75 23.16
N ILE A 297 17.49 -9.52 22.64
CA ILE A 297 18.49 -9.22 21.63
C ILE A 297 19.90 -9.38 22.21
N ALA A 298 20.14 -8.85 23.42
CA ALA A 298 21.41 -9.00 24.12
C ALA A 298 21.80 -10.48 24.29
N MET A 299 20.88 -11.30 24.82
CA MET A 299 21.10 -12.74 25.01
C MET A 299 21.36 -13.49 23.70
N HIS A 300 20.65 -13.13 22.63
CA HIS A 300 20.87 -13.73 21.31
C HIS A 300 22.25 -13.42 20.76
N ILE A 301 22.69 -12.16 20.84
CA ILE A 301 24.04 -11.74 20.41
C ILE A 301 25.13 -12.42 21.25
N GLU A 302 24.97 -12.48 22.59
CA GLU A 302 25.91 -13.17 23.48
C GLU A 302 26.02 -14.67 23.16
N LYS A 303 24.93 -15.30 22.77
CA LYS A 303 24.90 -16.70 22.35
C LYS A 303 25.57 -16.93 20.98
N GLN A 304 25.43 -15.97 20.07
CA GLN A 304 25.99 -16.03 18.72
C GLN A 304 27.52 -15.78 18.76
N ALA A 305 27.99 -14.91 19.65
CA ALA A 305 29.41 -14.57 19.79
C ALA A 305 30.19 -15.76 20.40
N LYS A 306 31.03 -16.41 19.60
CA LYS A 306 31.80 -17.60 20.01
C LYS A 306 32.92 -17.27 20.96
N SER A 307 33.73 -16.25 20.65
CA SER A 307 34.84 -15.81 21.48
C SER A 307 34.42 -14.87 22.62
N LYS A 308 33.19 -14.34 22.54
CA LYS A 308 32.67 -13.30 23.44
C LYS A 308 33.58 -12.08 23.56
N SER A 309 34.45 -11.84 22.59
CA SER A 309 35.29 -10.65 22.55
C SER A 309 34.48 -9.43 22.15
N ILE A 310 34.84 -8.26 22.65
CA ILE A 310 34.20 -6.99 22.28
C ILE A 310 34.26 -6.76 20.77
N SER A 311 35.36 -7.12 20.11
CA SER A 311 35.50 -6.98 18.66
C SER A 311 34.52 -7.86 17.89
N GLU A 312 34.32 -9.12 18.30
CA GLU A 312 33.35 -10.03 17.67
C GLU A 312 31.92 -9.52 17.86
N ILE A 313 31.58 -9.10 19.08
CA ILE A 313 30.26 -8.54 19.40
C ILE A 313 30.00 -7.27 18.58
N CYS A 314 30.97 -6.37 18.50
CA CYS A 314 30.89 -5.17 17.67
C CYS A 314 30.62 -5.52 16.20
N GLY A 315 31.36 -6.46 15.65
CA GLY A 315 31.16 -6.95 14.28
C GLY A 315 29.74 -7.49 14.04
N ILE A 316 29.21 -8.31 14.98
CA ILE A 316 27.85 -8.83 14.88
C ILE A 316 26.82 -7.67 14.95
N LEU A 317 26.99 -6.70 15.83
CA LEU A 317 26.08 -5.58 15.98
C LEU A 317 26.06 -4.63 14.77
N LYS A 318 27.18 -4.54 14.05
CA LYS A 318 27.30 -3.73 12.82
C LYS A 318 26.86 -4.49 11.55
N ASP A 319 26.82 -5.81 11.62
CA ASP A 319 26.52 -6.68 10.46
C ASP A 319 25.77 -7.94 10.92
N PHE A 320 24.58 -7.74 11.47
CA PHE A 320 23.71 -8.84 11.91
C PHE A 320 22.99 -9.42 10.72
N ARG A 321 23.41 -10.62 10.26
CA ARG A 321 23.08 -11.19 8.96
C ARG A 321 21.93 -12.18 8.96
N PHE A 322 21.12 -12.08 7.89
CA PHE A 322 20.01 -12.98 7.60
C PHE A 322 19.99 -13.35 6.12
N ASP A 323 19.62 -14.58 5.82
CA ASP A 323 19.35 -15.04 4.46
C ASP A 323 17.85 -14.99 4.21
N PHE A 324 17.46 -14.38 3.11
CA PHE A 324 16.08 -14.36 2.66
C PHE A 324 15.59 -15.77 2.34
N ALA A 325 14.39 -16.14 2.80
CA ALA A 325 13.79 -17.47 2.60
C ALA A 325 12.42 -17.42 1.94
N GLY A 326 11.93 -16.21 1.59
CA GLY A 326 10.66 -16.03 0.90
C GLY A 326 9.78 -14.95 1.51
N TYR A 327 8.63 -14.79 0.89
CA TYR A 327 7.63 -13.79 1.26
C TYR A 327 6.56 -14.41 2.16
N TYR A 328 5.92 -13.57 2.96
CA TYR A 328 4.59 -13.88 3.48
C TYR A 328 3.56 -13.70 2.37
N GLY A 329 2.41 -14.37 2.48
CA GLY A 329 1.37 -14.34 1.48
C GLY A 329 0.60 -13.01 1.43
N PHE A 330 -0.36 -12.94 0.50
CA PHE A 330 -1.19 -11.75 0.29
C PHE A 330 -2.01 -11.33 1.52
N ASP A 331 -2.35 -12.25 2.40
CA ASP A 331 -3.10 -11.94 3.63
C ASP A 331 -2.29 -11.14 4.65
N ASP A 332 -0.96 -11.24 4.59
CA ASP A 332 -0.01 -10.48 5.42
C ASP A 332 0.53 -9.22 4.73
N SER A 333 0.20 -9.00 3.44
CA SER A 333 0.67 -7.86 2.67
C SER A 333 -0.27 -6.65 2.79
N GLN A 334 0.29 -5.44 2.72
CA GLN A 334 -0.53 -4.22 2.69
C GLN A 334 -0.99 -3.89 1.27
N VAL A 335 -0.17 -4.18 0.27
CA VAL A 335 -0.45 -3.90 -1.14
C VAL A 335 -0.11 -5.09 -2.02
N SER A 336 -0.69 -5.09 -3.22
CA SER A 336 -0.27 -5.96 -4.31
C SER A 336 0.66 -5.20 -5.24
N ILE A 337 1.78 -5.80 -5.58
CA ILE A 337 2.67 -5.36 -6.65
C ILE A 337 2.16 -5.95 -7.95
N GLY A 338 2.26 -5.23 -9.06
CA GLY A 338 1.70 -5.64 -10.35
C GLY A 338 0.28 -5.10 -10.57
N GLY A 339 -0.37 -5.54 -11.64
CA GLY A 339 -1.68 -5.06 -12.06
C GLY A 339 -1.75 -4.73 -13.54
N VAL A 340 -2.75 -3.98 -13.96
CA VAL A 340 -2.91 -3.54 -15.36
C VAL A 340 -1.75 -2.62 -15.75
N LYS A 341 -1.03 -2.98 -16.82
CA LYS A 341 0.13 -2.22 -17.29
C LYS A 341 -0.29 -0.85 -17.83
N LEU A 342 0.45 0.20 -17.46
CA LEU A 342 0.17 1.59 -17.82
C LEU A 342 0.26 1.88 -19.32
N ASP A 343 1.10 1.17 -20.07
CA ASP A 343 1.30 1.35 -21.51
C ASP A 343 0.05 1.08 -22.35
N GLN A 344 -0.95 0.37 -21.79
CA GLN A 344 -2.25 0.09 -22.41
C GLN A 344 -3.27 1.21 -22.22
N LEU A 345 -2.93 2.23 -21.46
CA LEU A 345 -3.81 3.30 -21.05
C LEU A 345 -3.34 4.64 -21.60
N SER A 346 -4.26 5.58 -21.75
CA SER A 346 -3.97 6.99 -22.04
C SER A 346 -3.42 7.69 -20.77
N SER A 347 -3.03 8.96 -20.92
CA SER A 347 -2.61 9.79 -19.78
C SER A 347 -3.70 9.96 -18.72
N ASN A 348 -4.97 9.80 -19.09
CA ASN A 348 -6.12 9.91 -18.19
C ASN A 348 -6.60 8.54 -17.68
N LEU A 349 -5.78 7.51 -17.83
CA LEU A 349 -6.06 6.13 -17.43
C LEU A 349 -7.28 5.50 -18.15
N GLU A 350 -7.65 6.04 -19.31
CA GLU A 350 -8.62 5.44 -20.22
C GLU A 350 -7.97 4.31 -21.03
N SER A 351 -8.66 3.22 -21.21
CA SER A 351 -8.21 2.13 -22.06
C SER A 351 -7.99 2.57 -23.51
N LYS A 352 -6.83 2.24 -24.08
CA LYS A 352 -6.58 2.44 -25.53
C LYS A 352 -7.37 1.48 -26.42
N LYS A 353 -7.94 0.40 -25.84
CA LYS A 353 -8.68 -0.64 -26.57
C LYS A 353 -10.19 -0.45 -26.49
N GLU A 354 -10.68 -0.02 -25.35
CA GLU A 354 -12.11 0.06 -25.03
C GLU A 354 -12.44 1.49 -24.59
N PRO A 355 -12.84 2.38 -25.53
CA PRO A 355 -13.18 3.77 -25.19
C PRO A 355 -14.27 3.85 -24.12
N GLY A 356 -14.06 4.69 -23.10
CA GLY A 356 -14.99 4.82 -21.98
C GLY A 356 -14.75 3.82 -20.84
N VAL A 357 -13.72 2.97 -20.94
CA VAL A 357 -13.26 2.10 -19.85
C VAL A 357 -12.02 2.71 -19.21
N TYR A 358 -12.05 2.88 -17.89
CA TYR A 358 -10.99 3.51 -17.09
C TYR A 358 -10.54 2.59 -15.96
N PHE A 359 -9.35 2.87 -15.44
CA PHE A 359 -8.77 2.16 -14.30
C PHE A 359 -8.29 3.14 -13.25
N ALA A 360 -8.41 2.79 -11.95
CA ALA A 360 -7.96 3.65 -10.87
C ALA A 360 -7.47 2.86 -9.64
N GLY A 361 -6.41 3.34 -9.02
CA GLY A 361 -5.86 2.80 -7.78
C GLY A 361 -5.02 1.55 -7.95
N GLU A 362 -5.06 0.69 -6.95
CA GLU A 362 -4.18 -0.48 -6.79
C GLU A 362 -4.35 -1.57 -7.86
N CYS A 363 -5.39 -1.53 -8.70
CA CYS A 363 -5.51 -2.45 -9.83
C CYS A 363 -4.53 -2.15 -10.98
N LEU A 364 -3.92 -0.99 -10.96
CA LEU A 364 -2.86 -0.58 -11.88
C LEU A 364 -1.49 -1.04 -11.36
N ASP A 365 -0.54 -1.28 -12.27
CA ASP A 365 0.84 -1.62 -11.91
C ASP A 365 1.60 -0.40 -11.37
N VAL A 366 1.05 0.18 -10.30
CA VAL A 366 1.68 1.28 -9.54
C VAL A 366 1.57 0.97 -8.06
N ASP A 367 2.71 0.86 -7.40
CA ASP A 367 2.81 0.73 -5.95
C ASP A 367 3.92 1.64 -5.40
N GLY A 368 3.69 2.13 -4.20
CA GLY A 368 4.61 2.99 -3.46
C GLY A 368 5.08 2.37 -2.15
N TYR A 369 6.04 3.01 -1.53
CA TYR A 369 6.55 2.66 -0.22
C TYR A 369 5.46 2.69 0.85
N CYS A 370 5.75 2.12 2.02
CA CYS A 370 4.91 2.25 3.19
C CYS A 370 4.96 3.69 3.72
N GLY A 371 3.80 4.31 3.99
CA GLY A 371 3.78 5.67 4.51
C GLY A 371 2.86 6.65 3.78
N GLY A 372 1.66 6.22 3.34
CA GLY A 372 0.67 7.09 2.70
C GLY A 372 0.74 7.14 1.18
N TYR A 373 1.83 6.65 0.58
CA TYR A 373 2.06 6.71 -0.87
C TYR A 373 0.98 5.98 -1.68
N ASN A 374 0.53 4.80 -1.25
CA ASN A 374 -0.46 4.00 -1.97
C ASN A 374 -1.87 4.61 -1.94
N LEU A 375 -2.27 5.26 -0.83
CA LEU A 375 -3.53 6.02 -0.79
C LEU A 375 -3.44 7.32 -1.61
N THR A 376 -2.27 7.95 -1.66
CA THR A 376 -2.00 9.07 -2.57
C THR A 376 -2.16 8.64 -4.03
N TRP A 377 -1.65 7.48 -4.42
CA TRP A 377 -1.87 6.93 -5.76
C TRP A 377 -3.36 6.69 -6.04
N CYS A 378 -4.11 6.13 -5.07
CA CYS A 378 -5.56 5.98 -5.22
C CYS A 378 -6.24 7.34 -5.49
N PHE A 379 -5.84 8.40 -4.82
CA PHE A 379 -6.35 9.74 -5.04
C PHE A 379 -5.96 10.31 -6.40
N LEU A 380 -4.67 10.28 -6.73
CA LEU A 380 -4.13 10.88 -7.95
C LEU A 380 -4.68 10.20 -9.21
N SER A 381 -4.74 8.87 -9.24
CA SER A 381 -5.31 8.13 -10.35
C SER A 381 -6.81 8.43 -10.55
N THR A 382 -7.55 8.61 -9.47
CA THR A 382 -8.97 8.99 -9.57
C THR A 382 -9.18 10.42 -10.01
N GLN A 383 -8.30 11.33 -9.63
CA GLN A 383 -8.34 12.71 -10.10
C GLN A 383 -8.21 12.76 -11.64
N GLN A 384 -7.26 12.03 -12.23
CA GLN A 384 -7.09 11.96 -13.67
C GLN A 384 -8.34 11.43 -14.41
N VAL A 385 -8.93 10.36 -13.86
CA VAL A 385 -10.16 9.77 -14.42
C VAL A 385 -11.32 10.76 -14.29
N ALA A 386 -11.47 11.42 -13.13
CA ALA A 386 -12.54 12.38 -12.89
C ALA A 386 -12.43 13.60 -13.81
N GLU A 387 -11.24 14.18 -13.96
CA GLU A 387 -10.99 15.31 -14.88
C GLU A 387 -11.42 14.97 -16.31
N ARG A 388 -11.09 13.75 -16.77
CA ARG A 388 -11.48 13.30 -18.11
C ARG A 388 -12.99 13.13 -18.23
N ILE A 389 -13.64 12.41 -17.32
CA ILE A 389 -15.09 12.15 -17.39
C ILE A 389 -15.88 13.45 -17.25
N ASN A 390 -15.46 14.37 -16.37
CA ASN A 390 -16.12 15.67 -16.20
C ASN A 390 -16.01 16.56 -17.45
N SER A 391 -14.91 16.43 -18.22
CA SER A 391 -14.68 17.20 -19.44
C SER A 391 -15.48 16.73 -20.66
N LEU A 392 -16.03 15.52 -20.64
CA LEU A 392 -16.84 14.93 -21.72
C LEU A 392 -18.27 15.46 -21.68
#